data_1a4f55d2ae532f51969cdc39cc3f44d5
#
_entry.id   1a4f55d2ae532f51969cdc39cc3f44d5
#
_cell.length_a   1.000
_cell.length_b   1.000
_cell.length_c   1.000
_cell.angle_alpha   90.00
_cell.angle_beta   90.00
_cell.angle_gamma   90.00
#
_symmetry.space_group_name_H-M   'P 1'
#
loop_
_entity.id
_entity.type
_entity.pdbx_description
1 polymer ?
#
loop_
_entity_poly.entity_id
_entity_poly.type
_entity_poly.pdbx_seq_one_letter_code
_entity_poly.pdbx_strand_id
1 'polypeptide(L)'
;SKNINLKLGKNILNENIDDYDKIIICTYSNNNNLLSKLGVKKSSLKIKRYELVEKIVVKLPKELKKTSVVILDGNFLNFDPFLTTNYHLLSVVKEAKIEIIKKRFPMFKSSEKKYLKYKFVKNLKKSNFKKFIELGEKFVPLLSKARYIKSAYVVRCVDISKNNQNRSSNLNQYGDKIISVFSGKWNNCVKISKQIKNLI
;
A
#
# COMPACT_ATOMS: atom_id res chain seq x y z
N SER A 1 -23.69 0.59 13.57
CA SER A 1 -24.88 0.17 12.82
C SER A 1 -25.23 -1.24 13.24
N LYS A 2 -26.52 -1.52 13.49
CA LYS A 2 -27.03 -2.82 14.01
C LYS A 2 -26.85 -3.99 13.01
N ASN A 3 -26.41 -3.73 11.78
CA ASN A 3 -26.40 -4.71 10.68
C ASN A 3 -24.98 -5.06 10.18
N ILE A 4 -23.93 -4.76 10.95
CA ILE A 4 -22.55 -5.11 10.58
C ILE A 4 -22.03 -6.18 11.54
N ASN A 5 -21.68 -7.35 11.01
CA ASN A 5 -20.97 -8.40 11.73
C ASN A 5 -19.50 -8.38 11.36
N LEU A 6 -18.63 -7.94 12.28
CA LEU A 6 -17.18 -7.87 12.07
C LEU A 6 -16.53 -9.18 12.51
N LYS A 7 -15.95 -9.93 11.57
CA LYS A 7 -15.21 -11.17 11.81
C LYS A 7 -13.69 -10.92 11.61
N LEU A 8 -12.96 -10.65 12.67
CA LEU A 8 -11.49 -10.49 12.64
C LEU A 8 -10.79 -11.84 12.67
N GLY A 9 -9.59 -11.90 12.05
CA GLY A 9 -8.78 -13.12 12.02
C GLY A 9 -9.35 -14.25 11.17
N LYS A 10 -10.42 -14.02 10.41
CA LYS A 10 -11.03 -15.00 9.51
C LYS A 10 -10.43 -14.91 8.10
N ASN A 11 -10.24 -16.08 7.50
CA ASN A 11 -9.84 -16.18 6.09
C ASN A 11 -11.07 -16.57 5.29
N ILE A 12 -11.49 -15.71 4.36
CA ILE A 12 -12.66 -15.95 3.51
C ILE A 12 -12.57 -17.26 2.71
N LEU A 13 -11.38 -17.77 2.45
CA LEU A 13 -11.19 -19.03 1.73
C LEU A 13 -11.59 -20.28 2.55
N ASN A 14 -11.84 -20.12 3.86
CA ASN A 14 -12.34 -21.15 4.75
C ASN A 14 -13.86 -21.03 4.99
N GLU A 15 -14.48 -20.01 4.42
CA GLU A 15 -15.93 -19.81 4.49
C GLU A 15 -16.57 -20.39 3.22
N ASN A 16 -17.80 -20.89 3.34
CA ASN A 16 -18.58 -21.27 2.17
C ASN A 16 -19.06 -20.00 1.46
N ILE A 17 -18.56 -19.76 0.26
CA ILE A 17 -18.92 -18.56 -0.51
C ILE A 17 -20.38 -18.55 -0.98
N ASP A 18 -21.04 -19.69 -0.97
CA ASP A 18 -22.44 -19.81 -1.36
C ASP A 18 -23.42 -19.29 -0.30
N ASP A 19 -22.93 -19.14 0.93
CA ASP A 19 -23.71 -18.54 2.03
C ASP A 19 -23.88 -17.00 1.86
N TYR A 20 -23.27 -16.41 0.86
CA TYR A 20 -23.29 -14.95 0.61
C TYR A 20 -23.95 -14.63 -0.73
N ASP A 21 -24.88 -13.68 -0.76
CA ASP A 21 -25.49 -13.16 -2.00
C ASP A 21 -24.48 -12.40 -2.86
N LYS A 22 -23.62 -11.59 -2.22
CA LYS A 22 -22.57 -10.80 -2.87
C LYS A 22 -21.28 -10.82 -2.06
N ILE A 23 -20.15 -10.86 -2.76
CA ILE A 23 -18.80 -10.81 -2.17
C ILE A 23 -18.08 -9.60 -2.72
N ILE A 24 -17.72 -8.66 -1.85
CA ILE A 24 -17.01 -7.44 -2.22
C ILE A 24 -15.54 -7.56 -1.76
N ILE A 25 -14.62 -7.63 -2.72
CA ILE A 25 -13.18 -7.80 -2.47
C ILE A 25 -12.50 -6.46 -2.46
N CYS A 26 -11.99 -6.05 -1.28
CA CYS A 26 -11.27 -4.79 -1.04
C CYS A 26 -9.84 -5.03 -0.52
N THR A 27 -9.14 -6.05 -1.02
CA THR A 27 -7.83 -6.48 -0.52
C THR A 27 -6.63 -5.81 -1.21
N TYR A 28 -6.88 -4.75 -2.00
CA TYR A 28 -5.88 -3.89 -2.66
C TYR A 28 -4.89 -4.68 -3.52
N SER A 29 -3.62 -4.76 -3.11
CA SER A 29 -2.57 -5.47 -3.85
C SER A 29 -2.81 -6.99 -3.92
N ASN A 30 -3.65 -7.53 -3.04
CA ASN A 30 -3.95 -8.95 -2.98
C ASN A 30 -5.22 -9.37 -3.74
N ASN A 31 -5.94 -8.41 -4.37
CA ASN A 31 -7.20 -8.68 -5.07
C ASN A 31 -7.06 -9.85 -6.06
N ASN A 32 -6.07 -9.80 -6.94
CA ASN A 32 -5.90 -10.84 -7.96
C ASN A 32 -5.63 -12.24 -7.36
N ASN A 33 -4.88 -12.32 -6.26
CA ASN A 33 -4.65 -13.60 -5.56
C ASN A 33 -5.98 -14.17 -5.04
N LEU A 34 -6.78 -13.32 -4.39
CA LEU A 34 -8.05 -13.77 -3.84
C LEU A 34 -9.04 -14.14 -4.94
N LEU A 35 -9.18 -13.32 -5.98
CA LEU A 35 -10.03 -13.60 -7.14
C LEU A 35 -9.67 -14.94 -7.80
N SER A 36 -8.37 -15.20 -8.01
CA SER A 36 -7.92 -16.48 -8.59
C SER A 36 -8.28 -17.68 -7.71
N LYS A 37 -8.21 -17.53 -6.38
CA LYS A 37 -8.58 -18.59 -5.43
C LYS A 37 -10.09 -18.78 -5.32
N LEU A 38 -10.87 -17.78 -5.64
CA LEU A 38 -12.33 -17.84 -5.75
C LEU A 38 -12.82 -18.28 -7.15
N GLY A 39 -11.93 -18.85 -7.98
CA GLY A 39 -12.28 -19.44 -9.26
C GLY A 39 -12.29 -18.48 -10.46
N VAL A 40 -11.96 -17.22 -10.28
CA VAL A 40 -11.88 -16.28 -11.40
C VAL A 40 -10.73 -16.66 -12.34
N LYS A 41 -11.03 -16.84 -13.64
CA LYS A 41 -10.04 -17.22 -14.65
C LYS A 41 -8.87 -16.24 -14.68
N LYS A 42 -7.63 -16.75 -14.66
CA LYS A 42 -6.41 -15.92 -14.68
C LYS A 42 -6.34 -14.98 -15.88
N SER A 43 -6.87 -15.37 -17.03
CA SER A 43 -6.96 -14.54 -18.24
C SER A 43 -7.74 -13.26 -18.03
N SER A 44 -8.78 -13.28 -17.19
CA SER A 44 -9.61 -12.11 -16.86
C SER A 44 -8.95 -11.15 -15.86
N LEU A 45 -7.85 -11.56 -15.21
CA LEU A 45 -7.15 -10.72 -14.23
C LEU A 45 -6.17 -9.77 -14.92
N LYS A 46 -6.31 -8.47 -14.67
CA LYS A 46 -5.42 -7.45 -15.25
C LYS A 46 -4.00 -7.57 -14.69
N ILE A 47 -3.01 -7.35 -15.56
CA ILE A 47 -1.63 -7.15 -15.12
C ILE A 47 -1.55 -5.81 -14.38
N LYS A 48 -0.84 -5.79 -13.25
CA LYS A 48 -0.63 -4.61 -12.42
C LYS A 48 0.86 -4.38 -12.20
N ARG A 49 1.23 -3.15 -11.87
CA ARG A 49 2.55 -2.80 -11.37
C ARG A 49 2.54 -2.88 -9.86
N TYR A 50 3.33 -3.79 -9.31
CA TYR A 50 3.55 -3.90 -7.88
C TYR A 50 4.93 -3.34 -7.55
N GLU A 51 4.99 -2.55 -6.50
CA GLU A 51 6.20 -1.93 -5.98
C GLU A 51 6.38 -2.37 -4.53
N LEU A 52 7.48 -3.03 -4.22
CA LEU A 52 7.91 -3.21 -2.85
C LEU A 52 8.58 -1.92 -2.39
N VAL A 53 7.99 -1.26 -1.43
CA VAL A 53 8.45 0.06 -0.97
C VAL A 53 8.84 0.04 0.50
N GLU A 54 9.91 0.75 0.83
CA GLU A 54 10.38 0.99 2.18
C GLU A 54 9.74 2.26 2.73
N LYS A 55 9.34 2.20 3.99
CA LYS A 55 8.95 3.33 4.84
C LYS A 55 9.84 3.34 6.05
N ILE A 56 10.50 4.45 6.33
CA ILE A 56 11.52 4.52 7.37
C ILE A 56 10.98 5.27 8.59
N VAL A 57 11.04 4.62 9.74
CA VAL A 57 10.79 5.28 11.03
C VAL A 57 12.08 5.93 11.49
N VAL A 58 12.02 7.22 11.74
CA VAL A 58 13.16 8.05 12.13
C VAL A 58 12.88 8.82 13.41
N LYS A 59 13.93 9.16 14.14
CA LYS A 59 13.89 10.18 15.18
C LYS A 59 14.43 11.47 14.60
N LEU A 60 13.60 12.50 14.54
CA LEU A 60 13.96 13.83 14.08
C LEU A 60 14.46 14.72 15.22
N PRO A 61 15.22 15.80 14.93
CA PRO A 61 15.61 16.81 15.91
C PRO A 61 14.39 17.51 16.51
N LYS A 62 14.60 18.22 17.63
CA LYS A 62 13.51 18.83 18.41
C LYS A 62 12.68 19.84 17.61
N GLU A 63 13.32 20.57 16.73
CA GLU A 63 12.74 21.61 15.88
C GLU A 63 11.68 21.04 14.91
N LEU A 64 11.80 19.77 14.54
CA LEU A 64 10.85 19.09 13.68
C LEU A 64 9.88 18.18 14.45
N LYS A 65 9.91 18.22 15.79
CA LYS A 65 8.99 17.43 16.62
C LYS A 65 7.54 17.85 16.35
N LYS A 66 6.67 16.88 16.07
CA LYS A 66 5.24 17.08 15.74
C LYS A 66 5.00 17.83 14.41
N THR A 67 6.02 18.05 13.60
CA THR A 67 5.89 18.69 12.30
C THR A 67 5.60 17.64 11.23
N SER A 68 4.62 17.93 10.36
CA SER A 68 4.36 17.18 9.13
C SER A 68 4.81 18.05 7.95
N VAL A 69 5.56 17.45 7.03
CA VAL A 69 6.04 18.12 5.82
C VAL A 69 5.76 17.25 4.61
N VAL A 70 5.20 17.85 3.57
CA VAL A 70 4.98 17.19 2.28
C VAL A 70 5.54 18.08 1.18
N ILE A 71 6.46 17.55 0.39
CA ILE A 71 7.00 18.21 -0.81
C ILE A 71 6.37 17.52 -2.01
N LEU A 72 5.56 18.26 -2.76
CA LEU A 72 4.70 17.73 -3.82
C LEU A 72 5.37 17.72 -5.19
N ASP A 73 6.31 18.60 -5.45
CA ASP A 73 7.02 18.67 -6.72
C ASP A 73 8.36 17.91 -6.68
N GLY A 74 8.71 17.30 -7.81
CA GLY A 74 9.95 16.58 -7.99
C GLY A 74 9.98 15.22 -7.30
N ASN A 75 10.85 15.07 -6.32
CA ASN A 75 11.17 13.77 -5.73
C ASN A 75 10.16 13.28 -4.66
N PHE A 76 9.12 14.04 -4.38
CA PHE A 76 8.05 13.69 -3.43
C PHE A 76 8.58 13.13 -2.11
N LEU A 77 9.02 14.03 -1.25
CA LEU A 77 9.42 13.70 0.11
C LEU A 77 8.25 14.00 1.05
N ASN A 78 8.01 13.13 2.00
CA ASN A 78 7.17 13.47 3.15
C ASN A 78 7.71 12.83 4.43
N PHE A 79 7.52 13.54 5.54
CA PHE A 79 7.62 12.96 6.86
C PHE A 79 6.47 13.43 7.74
N ASP A 80 5.92 12.50 8.50
CA ASP A 80 4.77 12.71 9.35
C ASP A 80 5.00 12.11 10.73
N PRO A 81 4.45 12.69 11.82
CA PRO A 81 4.46 12.05 13.13
C PRO A 81 3.94 10.61 13.06
N PHE A 82 4.67 9.68 13.66
CA PHE A 82 4.35 8.27 13.60
C PHE A 82 3.54 7.85 14.82
N LEU A 83 2.23 7.75 14.65
CA LEU A 83 1.29 7.40 15.72
C LEU A 83 1.46 8.33 16.94
N THR A 84 1.29 7.80 18.14
CA THR A 84 1.49 8.49 19.42
C THR A 84 2.93 8.49 19.90
N THR A 85 3.88 8.16 19.03
CA THR A 85 5.30 8.08 19.37
C THR A 85 6.02 9.42 19.18
N ASN A 86 7.28 9.49 19.65
CA ASN A 86 8.19 10.62 19.36
C ASN A 86 9.01 10.41 18.07
N TYR A 87 8.52 9.56 17.17
CA TYR A 87 9.17 9.26 15.89
C TYR A 87 8.36 9.83 14.73
N HIS A 88 8.96 9.82 13.54
CA HIS A 88 8.32 10.19 12.29
C HIS A 88 8.44 9.06 11.28
N LEU A 89 7.48 9.00 10.37
CA LEU A 89 7.54 8.12 9.21
C LEU A 89 8.04 8.95 8.03
N LEU A 90 9.25 8.64 7.58
CA LEU A 90 9.90 9.29 6.44
C LEU A 90 9.68 8.48 5.17
N SER A 91 9.33 9.15 4.09
CA SER A 91 9.11 8.55 2.79
C SER A 91 9.65 9.43 1.67
N VAL A 92 10.38 8.82 0.74
CA VAL A 92 10.86 9.44 -0.49
C VAL A 92 10.43 8.56 -1.66
N VAL A 93 9.53 9.04 -2.51
CA VAL A 93 8.86 8.18 -3.50
C VAL A 93 9.83 7.51 -4.47
N LYS A 94 10.88 8.21 -4.91
CA LYS A 94 11.89 7.66 -5.81
C LYS A 94 12.71 6.56 -5.14
N GLU A 95 13.29 6.87 -4.00
CA GLU A 95 14.26 6.02 -3.31
C GLU A 95 13.61 4.91 -2.45
N ALA A 96 12.29 4.99 -2.23
CA ALA A 96 11.57 3.99 -1.46
C ALA A 96 11.37 2.66 -2.18
N LYS A 97 11.53 2.61 -3.50
CA LYS A 97 11.22 1.43 -4.31
C LYS A 97 12.39 0.45 -4.29
N ILE A 98 12.18 -0.68 -3.64
CA ILE A 98 13.17 -1.77 -3.56
C ILE A 98 13.10 -2.67 -4.79
N GLU A 99 11.88 -3.04 -5.20
CA GLU A 99 11.63 -3.88 -6.36
C GLU A 99 10.33 -3.44 -7.06
N ILE A 100 10.34 -3.46 -8.37
CA ILE A 100 9.17 -3.16 -9.22
C ILE A 100 8.93 -4.35 -10.13
N ILE A 101 7.72 -4.87 -10.13
CA ILE A 101 7.30 -5.95 -11.02
C ILE A 101 6.00 -5.59 -11.74
N LYS A 102 5.86 -6.05 -12.99
CA LYS A 102 4.63 -5.96 -13.79
C LYS A 102 4.10 -7.37 -14.02
N LYS A 103 3.17 -7.82 -13.19
CA LYS A 103 2.63 -9.19 -13.22
C LYS A 103 1.15 -9.18 -12.83
N ARG A 104 0.47 -10.32 -13.01
CA ARG A 104 -0.89 -10.51 -12.47
C ARG A 104 -0.90 -10.62 -10.95
N PHE A 105 0.16 -11.16 -10.36
CA PHE A 105 0.28 -11.42 -8.93
C PHE A 105 1.52 -10.74 -8.34
N PRO A 106 1.51 -10.32 -7.06
CA PRO A 106 2.64 -9.68 -6.39
C PRO A 106 3.74 -10.70 -6.02
N MET A 107 4.46 -11.21 -7.02
CA MET A 107 5.51 -12.21 -6.87
C MET A 107 6.87 -11.54 -6.88
N PHE A 108 7.35 -11.11 -5.73
CA PHE A 108 8.70 -10.55 -5.52
C PHE A 108 9.74 -11.66 -5.36
N LYS A 109 11.02 -11.31 -5.54
CA LYS A 109 12.16 -12.21 -5.29
C LYS A 109 12.15 -12.70 -3.84
N SER A 110 12.62 -13.92 -3.60
CA SER A 110 12.62 -14.51 -2.24
C SER A 110 13.46 -13.69 -1.26
N SER A 111 14.57 -13.10 -1.71
CA SER A 111 15.43 -12.20 -0.94
C SER A 111 14.70 -10.96 -0.42
N GLU A 112 13.73 -10.47 -1.18
CA GLU A 112 12.97 -9.25 -0.87
C GLU A 112 11.64 -9.58 -0.17
N LYS A 113 10.99 -10.68 -0.58
CA LYS A 113 9.72 -11.14 -0.02
C LYS A 113 9.78 -11.36 1.51
N LYS A 114 10.95 -11.73 2.04
CA LYS A 114 11.14 -11.92 3.49
C LYS A 114 10.81 -10.68 4.32
N TYR A 115 11.03 -9.48 3.78
CA TYR A 115 10.73 -8.24 4.50
C TYR A 115 9.24 -8.02 4.74
N LEU A 116 8.37 -8.59 3.90
CA LEU A 116 6.90 -8.52 4.06
C LEU A 116 6.38 -9.39 5.21
N LYS A 117 7.19 -10.30 5.75
CA LYS A 117 6.82 -11.16 6.89
C LYS A 117 6.84 -10.41 8.21
N TYR A 118 7.55 -9.28 8.27
CA TYR A 118 7.77 -8.53 9.51
C TYR A 118 7.05 -7.19 9.45
N LYS A 119 6.43 -6.81 10.55
CA LYS A 119 5.83 -5.49 10.69
C LYS A 119 6.89 -4.39 10.60
N PHE A 120 8.06 -4.64 11.20
CA PHE A 120 9.22 -3.76 11.15
C PHE A 120 10.53 -4.57 11.12
N VAL A 121 11.52 -4.03 10.41
CA VAL A 121 12.87 -4.57 10.31
C VAL A 121 13.86 -3.52 10.80
N LYS A 122 14.75 -3.88 11.72
CA LYS A 122 15.84 -3.02 12.17
C LYS A 122 17.12 -3.45 11.47
N ASN A 123 17.36 -2.94 10.27
CA ASN A 123 18.55 -3.26 9.48
C ASN A 123 18.99 -2.06 8.66
N LEU A 124 19.83 -1.20 9.24
CA LEU A 124 20.32 0.02 8.59
C LEU A 124 21.15 -0.28 7.34
N LYS A 125 21.95 -1.36 7.32
CA LYS A 125 22.80 -1.73 6.16
C LYS A 125 21.98 -2.05 4.90
N LYS A 126 20.74 -2.51 5.07
CA LYS A 126 19.82 -2.86 3.97
C LYS A 126 18.81 -1.76 3.67
N SER A 127 18.73 -0.72 4.50
CA SER A 127 17.82 0.40 4.34
C SER A 127 18.37 1.42 3.34
N ASN A 128 17.49 2.04 2.60
CA ASN A 128 17.80 3.22 1.77
C ASN A 128 17.86 4.53 2.60
N PHE A 129 17.98 4.44 3.93
CA PHE A 129 17.97 5.59 4.83
C PHE A 129 18.93 6.69 4.39
N LYS A 130 20.19 6.33 4.07
CA LYS A 130 21.19 7.30 3.61
C LYS A 130 20.70 8.10 2.40
N LYS A 131 20.16 7.42 1.38
CA LYS A 131 19.61 8.07 0.19
C LYS A 131 18.42 8.96 0.49
N PHE A 132 17.58 8.56 1.46
CA PHE A 132 16.45 9.38 1.90
C PHE A 132 16.91 10.68 2.54
N ILE A 133 17.97 10.63 3.34
CA ILE A 133 18.53 11.81 3.98
C ILE A 133 19.23 12.71 2.95
N GLU A 134 20.10 12.17 2.12
CA GLU A 134 20.80 12.91 1.05
C GLU A 134 19.85 13.67 0.12
N LEU A 135 18.69 13.10 -0.15
CA LEU A 135 17.69 13.78 -0.95
C LEU A 135 16.87 14.78 -0.12
N GLY A 136 16.52 14.40 1.11
CA GLY A 136 15.63 15.16 1.97
C GLY A 136 16.26 16.43 2.52
N GLU A 137 17.56 16.39 2.86
CA GLU A 137 18.29 17.55 3.39
C GLU A 137 18.39 18.71 2.41
N LYS A 138 18.28 18.46 1.10
CA LYS A 138 18.22 19.51 0.07
C LYS A 138 16.99 20.41 0.23
N PHE A 139 15.92 19.90 0.80
CA PHE A 139 14.67 20.62 1.01
C PHE A 139 14.48 21.03 2.48
N VAL A 140 14.89 20.16 3.38
CA VAL A 140 14.80 20.36 4.84
C VAL A 140 16.16 20.03 5.45
N PRO A 141 17.08 21.00 5.57
CA PRO A 141 18.46 20.75 6.03
C PRO A 141 18.56 20.01 7.36
N LEU A 142 17.61 20.21 8.26
CA LEU A 142 17.55 19.54 9.56
C LEU A 142 17.39 18.01 9.46
N LEU A 143 17.00 17.47 8.30
CA LEU A 143 16.95 16.01 8.10
C LEU A 143 18.33 15.36 8.16
N SER A 144 19.42 16.10 7.94
CA SER A 144 20.78 15.61 8.15
C SER A 144 21.03 15.08 9.57
N LYS A 145 20.29 15.61 10.56
CA LYS A 145 20.36 15.20 11.98
C LYS A 145 19.41 14.04 12.31
N ALA A 146 18.67 13.51 11.35
CA ALA A 146 17.75 12.40 11.58
C ALA A 146 18.49 11.12 11.96
N ARG A 147 17.87 10.31 12.83
CA ARG A 147 18.41 9.02 13.26
C ARG A 147 17.48 7.89 12.80
N TYR A 148 18.05 6.88 12.17
CA TYR A 148 17.33 5.67 11.78
C TYR A 148 16.85 4.89 13.02
N ILE A 149 15.60 4.44 12.99
CA ILE A 149 15.03 3.59 14.04
C ILE A 149 14.73 2.18 13.47
N LYS A 150 13.93 2.10 12.44
CA LYS A 150 13.50 0.84 11.80
C LYS A 150 12.83 1.12 10.46
N SER A 151 12.67 0.09 9.63
CA SER A 151 11.94 0.16 8.36
C SER A 151 10.71 -0.73 8.38
N ALA A 152 9.65 -0.28 7.73
CA ALA A 152 8.51 -1.10 7.32
C ALA A 152 8.54 -1.28 5.81
N TYR A 153 8.19 -2.46 5.34
CA TYR A 153 8.10 -2.78 3.91
C TYR A 153 6.65 -3.10 3.55
N VAL A 154 6.16 -2.46 2.51
CA VAL A 154 4.77 -2.61 2.07
C VAL A 154 4.69 -2.77 0.56
N VAL A 155 3.64 -3.41 0.09
CA VAL A 155 3.37 -3.52 -1.34
C VAL A 155 2.46 -2.39 -1.77
N ARG A 156 2.96 -1.54 -2.68
CA ARG A 156 2.15 -0.58 -3.42
C ARG A 156 1.74 -1.21 -4.74
N CYS A 157 0.46 -1.10 -5.08
CA CYS A 157 -0.09 -1.60 -6.33
C CYS A 157 -0.65 -0.43 -7.16
N VAL A 158 -0.34 -0.42 -8.45
CA VAL A 158 -0.77 0.62 -9.40
C VAL A 158 -1.27 -0.05 -10.67
N ASP A 159 -2.37 0.46 -11.23
CA ASP A 159 -2.81 0.04 -12.55
C ASP A 159 -1.81 0.48 -13.63
N ILE A 160 -1.60 -0.38 -14.61
CA ILE A 160 -0.80 -0.05 -15.79
C ILE A 160 -1.74 0.67 -16.77
N SER A 161 -1.87 1.98 -16.63
CA SER A 161 -2.50 2.84 -17.62
C SER A 161 -1.44 3.55 -18.46
N LYS A 162 -1.81 4.01 -19.66
CA LYS A 162 -0.92 4.82 -20.52
C LYS A 162 -0.41 6.08 -19.80
N ASN A 163 -1.16 6.59 -18.83
CA ASN A 163 -0.77 7.69 -17.94
C ASN A 163 -0.40 7.14 -16.56
N ASN A 164 0.87 7.03 -16.25
CA ASN A 164 1.44 6.49 -14.99
C ASN A 164 0.97 7.19 -13.70
N GLN A 165 0.21 8.27 -13.80
CA GLN A 165 -0.28 9.07 -12.66
C GLN A 165 -1.74 8.80 -12.31
N ASN A 166 -2.48 8.07 -13.15
CA ASN A 166 -3.90 7.85 -12.90
C ASN A 166 -4.12 6.83 -11.77
N ARG A 167 -4.44 7.34 -10.58
CA ARG A 167 -4.84 6.56 -9.40
C ARG A 167 -6.35 6.39 -9.37
N SER A 168 -6.93 6.00 -10.51
CA SER A 168 -8.37 5.76 -10.62
C SER A 168 -8.79 4.58 -9.73
N SER A 169 -10.01 4.66 -9.27
CA SER A 169 -10.66 3.52 -8.62
C SER A 169 -11.41 2.72 -9.68
N ASN A 170 -11.27 1.41 -9.62
CA ASN A 170 -11.91 0.50 -10.56
C ASN A 170 -12.80 -0.49 -9.81
N LEU A 171 -14.02 -0.65 -10.31
CA LEU A 171 -14.91 -1.74 -9.98
C LEU A 171 -14.88 -2.76 -11.11
N ASN A 172 -14.73 -4.03 -10.79
CA ASN A 172 -14.85 -5.11 -11.76
C ASN A 172 -15.77 -6.17 -11.15
N GLN A 173 -16.78 -6.57 -11.92
CA GLN A 173 -17.69 -7.65 -11.55
C GLN A 173 -17.26 -8.95 -12.23
N TYR A 174 -17.34 -10.05 -11.51
CA TYR A 174 -17.03 -11.39 -11.99
C TYR A 174 -18.21 -12.31 -11.67
N GLY A 175 -18.98 -12.66 -12.72
CA GLY A 175 -20.32 -13.25 -12.56
C GLY A 175 -21.22 -12.32 -11.76
N ASP A 176 -22.30 -12.88 -11.22
CA ASP A 176 -23.28 -12.10 -10.46
C ASP A 176 -22.88 -11.89 -9.01
N LYS A 177 -21.93 -12.65 -8.49
CA LYS A 177 -21.63 -12.75 -7.06
C LYS A 177 -20.44 -11.91 -6.61
N ILE A 178 -19.37 -11.79 -7.41
CA ILE A 178 -18.09 -11.23 -6.98
C ILE A 178 -17.88 -9.83 -7.56
N ILE A 179 -17.65 -8.85 -6.68
CA ILE A 179 -17.28 -7.48 -7.03
C ILE A 179 -15.89 -7.19 -6.46
N SER A 180 -14.93 -6.85 -7.31
CA SER A 180 -13.58 -6.45 -6.90
C SER A 180 -13.43 -4.94 -6.95
N VAL A 181 -13.02 -4.37 -5.84
CA VAL A 181 -12.71 -2.94 -5.68
C VAL A 181 -11.20 -2.76 -5.70
N PHE A 182 -10.70 -1.98 -6.63
CA PHE A 182 -9.33 -1.49 -6.61
C PHE A 182 -9.33 0.03 -6.54
N SER A 183 -8.73 0.61 -5.51
CA SER A 183 -8.60 2.06 -5.37
C SER A 183 -7.17 2.44 -5.02
N GLY A 184 -6.63 3.40 -5.75
CA GLY A 184 -5.32 4.00 -5.47
C GLY A 184 -5.36 5.06 -4.38
N LYS A 185 -6.55 5.47 -3.93
CA LYS A 185 -6.75 6.50 -2.90
C LYS A 185 -7.94 6.15 -2.00
N TRP A 186 -7.77 6.29 -0.69
CA TRP A 186 -8.81 5.99 0.29
C TRP A 186 -10.00 6.98 0.24
N ASN A 187 -9.76 8.24 -0.18
CA ASN A 187 -10.81 9.26 -0.28
C ASN A 187 -11.88 8.95 -1.34
N ASN A 188 -11.66 7.94 -2.19
CA ASN A 188 -12.65 7.48 -3.16
C ASN A 188 -13.71 6.54 -2.55
N CYS A 189 -13.61 6.20 -1.25
CA CYS A 189 -14.50 5.20 -0.62
C CYS A 189 -15.97 5.54 -0.74
N VAL A 190 -16.36 6.81 -0.55
CA VAL A 190 -17.76 7.27 -0.64
C VAL A 190 -18.30 7.10 -2.08
N LYS A 191 -17.51 7.51 -3.08
CA LYS A 191 -17.88 7.34 -4.50
C LYS A 191 -18.05 5.86 -4.86
N ILE A 192 -17.09 5.03 -4.44
CA ILE A 192 -17.10 3.59 -4.71
C ILE A 192 -18.26 2.89 -4.02
N SER A 193 -18.55 3.23 -2.75
CA SER A 193 -19.68 2.62 -2.03
C SER A 193 -21.02 2.92 -2.69
N LYS A 194 -21.23 4.14 -3.21
CA LYS A 194 -22.43 4.48 -4.00
C LYS A 194 -22.53 3.66 -5.28
N GLN A 195 -21.39 3.44 -5.97
CA GLN A 195 -21.38 2.61 -7.19
C GLN A 195 -21.67 1.14 -6.86
N ILE A 196 -21.14 0.60 -5.76
CA ILE A 196 -21.43 -0.77 -5.33
C ILE A 196 -22.92 -0.92 -5.00
N LYS A 197 -23.50 0.06 -4.28
CA LYS A 197 -24.94 0.02 -3.95
C LYS A 197 -25.85 -0.14 -5.19
N ASN A 198 -25.41 0.35 -6.33
CA ASN A 198 -26.19 0.21 -7.59
C ASN A 198 -25.98 -1.15 -8.27
N LEU A 199 -25.06 -2.01 -7.75
CA LEU A 199 -24.76 -3.33 -8.29
C LEU A 199 -25.28 -4.48 -7.41
N ILE A 200 -25.79 -4.14 -6.25
CA ILE A 200 -26.38 -5.08 -5.27
C ILE A 200 -27.85 -4.72 -5.05
#